data_b77d3122798ca8b3090df93a6485a3d2
#
_entry.id   b77d3122798ca8b3090df93a6485a3d2
#
_cell.length_a   1.000
_cell.length_b   1.000
_cell.length_c   1.000
_cell.angle_alpha   90.00
_cell.angle_beta   90.00
_cell.angle_gamma   90.00
#
_symmetry.space_group_name_H-M   'P 1'
#
loop_
_entity.id
_entity.type
_entity.pdbx_description
1 polymer ?
#
loop_
_entity_poly.entity_id
_entity_poly.type
_entity_poly.pdbx_seq_one_letter_code
_entity_poly.pdbx_strand_id
1 'polypeptide(L)'
;MNFRKIAAGAAFAALAAVTTVSVAAVDKKNVQAIEKAVAGEWRSADAKSRDVFRHPTDALAFWGLKPGMTILELQPGGGWWTEILAPYARLNKGEFYATAADLANPELSEGARKGRADYEAKYADAAIYGKVNLVNWGPKAAPLPAEKFDFVLAARVFHGWMGGNTQDANLAKIFASLKPGGVLAVEQHRGNPGAEPVKQGYVTEQAVIDAATKAGFKFEGKSEVNANPKDTKDHPFGVWTLPPVRQSSEGGKPVDPAFDRAKYDAIGESDRMTLRFVKPKK
;
A
#
# COMPACT_ATOMS: atom_id res chain seq x y z
N MET A 1 63.44 -35.64 5.06
CA MET A 1 62.70 -34.98 6.15
C MET A 1 61.83 -33.88 5.52
N ASN A 2 60.56 -34.19 5.22
CA ASN A 2 59.61 -33.23 4.56
C ASN A 2 58.51 -32.89 5.54
N PHE A 3 58.51 -31.66 6.02
CA PHE A 3 57.44 -31.14 6.87
C PHE A 3 56.32 -30.61 5.96
N ARG A 4 55.16 -31.28 5.99
CA ARG A 4 53.90 -30.77 5.44
C ARG A 4 53.29 -29.79 6.42
N LYS A 5 53.06 -28.51 5.98
CA LYS A 5 52.29 -27.53 6.70
C LYS A 5 50.79 -27.76 6.40
N ILE A 6 50.04 -28.04 7.43
CA ILE A 6 48.57 -28.12 7.38
C ILE A 6 48.04 -26.69 7.64
N ALA A 7 47.35 -26.11 6.66
CA ALA A 7 46.63 -24.85 6.83
C ALA A 7 45.22 -25.14 7.32
N ALA A 8 44.93 -24.71 8.54
CA ALA A 8 43.57 -24.76 9.07
C ALA A 8 42.77 -23.56 8.55
N GLY A 9 41.77 -23.80 7.72
CA GLY A 9 40.81 -22.80 7.29
C GLY A 9 39.71 -22.63 8.35
N ALA A 10 39.62 -21.46 8.95
CA ALA A 10 38.51 -21.09 9.82
C ALA A 10 37.31 -20.66 8.99
N ALA A 11 36.26 -21.46 8.98
CA ALA A 11 34.98 -21.10 8.40
C ALA A 11 34.20 -20.18 9.39
N PHE A 12 34.05 -18.91 9.03
CA PHE A 12 33.16 -18.02 9.74
C PHE A 12 31.71 -18.31 9.32
N ALA A 13 30.94 -18.95 10.20
CA ALA A 13 29.50 -19.05 10.06
C ALA A 13 28.88 -17.71 10.52
N ALA A 14 28.40 -16.92 9.58
CA ALA A 14 27.60 -15.73 9.90
C ALA A 14 26.23 -16.18 10.39
N LEU A 15 25.99 -16.10 11.68
CA LEU A 15 24.66 -16.28 12.30
C LEU A 15 23.83 -15.05 11.98
N ALA A 16 22.90 -15.14 11.04
CA ALA A 16 21.89 -14.12 10.82
C ALA A 16 20.93 -14.13 12.03
N ALA A 17 21.05 -13.13 12.90
CA ALA A 17 20.11 -12.93 13.99
C ALA A 17 18.76 -12.51 13.40
N VAL A 18 17.80 -13.43 13.37
CA VAL A 18 16.38 -13.12 13.12
C VAL A 18 15.86 -12.42 14.37
N THR A 19 15.86 -11.09 14.36
CA THR A 19 15.17 -10.30 15.37
C THR A 19 13.67 -10.48 15.19
N THR A 20 13.06 -11.36 15.99
CA THR A 20 11.61 -11.41 16.17
C THR A 20 11.18 -10.12 16.84
N VAL A 21 10.62 -9.19 16.09
CA VAL A 21 9.97 -8.00 16.65
C VAL A 21 8.79 -8.49 17.46
N SER A 22 8.84 -8.30 18.78
CA SER A 22 7.70 -8.53 19.67
C SER A 22 6.55 -7.62 19.21
N VAL A 23 5.52 -8.22 18.61
CA VAL A 23 4.28 -7.51 18.31
C VAL A 23 3.70 -7.10 19.66
N ALA A 24 3.67 -5.79 19.92
CA ALA A 24 3.01 -5.25 21.10
C ALA A 24 1.60 -5.84 21.19
N ALA A 25 1.17 -6.22 22.39
CA ALA A 25 -0.14 -6.84 22.61
C ALA A 25 -1.21 -6.04 21.87
N VAL A 26 -1.90 -6.71 20.94
CA VAL A 26 -2.90 -6.07 20.08
C VAL A 26 -4.00 -5.51 20.98
N ASP A 27 -4.21 -4.20 20.93
CA ASP A 27 -5.29 -3.55 21.68
C ASP A 27 -6.64 -4.04 21.14
N LYS A 28 -7.28 -4.94 21.87
CA LYS A 28 -8.57 -5.55 21.48
C LYS A 28 -9.65 -4.50 21.17
N LYS A 29 -9.67 -3.37 21.89
CA LYS A 29 -10.66 -2.30 21.64
C LYS A 29 -10.40 -1.63 20.31
N ASN A 30 -9.13 -1.44 19.95
CA ASN A 30 -8.77 -0.87 18.66
C ASN A 30 -9.10 -1.83 17.51
N VAL A 31 -8.85 -3.12 17.65
CA VAL A 31 -9.23 -4.13 16.66
C VAL A 31 -10.74 -4.11 16.44
N GLN A 32 -11.55 -4.09 17.50
CA GLN A 32 -13.01 -3.97 17.39
C GLN A 32 -13.45 -2.68 16.69
N ALA A 33 -12.74 -1.57 16.90
CA ALA A 33 -13.01 -0.32 16.19
C ALA A 33 -12.70 -0.42 14.68
N ILE A 34 -11.62 -1.12 14.31
CA ILE A 34 -11.29 -1.41 12.91
C ILE A 34 -12.35 -2.35 12.30
N GLU A 35 -12.69 -3.44 12.96
CA GLU A 35 -13.72 -4.39 12.53
C GLU A 35 -15.06 -3.71 12.26
N LYS A 36 -15.47 -2.79 13.14
CA LYS A 36 -16.68 -2.00 12.95
C LYS A 36 -16.64 -1.16 11.68
N ALA A 37 -15.52 -0.56 11.36
CA ALA A 37 -15.36 0.23 10.12
C ALA A 37 -15.34 -0.69 8.88
N VAL A 38 -14.69 -1.85 8.97
CA VAL A 38 -14.65 -2.87 7.90
C VAL A 38 -16.04 -3.45 7.64
N ALA A 39 -16.81 -3.74 8.67
CA ALA A 39 -18.17 -4.27 8.55
C ALA A 39 -19.22 -3.23 8.12
N GLY A 40 -18.88 -1.95 8.01
CA GLY A 40 -19.79 -0.85 7.78
C GLY A 40 -20.80 -1.09 6.65
N GLU A 41 -22.07 -0.76 6.88
CA GLU A 41 -23.16 -0.99 5.91
C GLU A 41 -23.06 -0.10 4.67
N TRP A 42 -22.31 1.01 4.77
CA TRP A 42 -22.02 1.91 3.65
C TRP A 42 -21.09 1.29 2.59
N ARG A 43 -20.40 0.20 2.92
CA ARG A 43 -19.56 -0.54 1.98
C ARG A 43 -20.40 -1.47 1.12
N SER A 44 -20.20 -1.39 -0.20
CA SER A 44 -20.92 -2.28 -1.14
C SER A 44 -20.56 -3.75 -0.93
N ALA A 45 -21.44 -4.63 -1.39
CA ALA A 45 -21.18 -6.07 -1.39
C ALA A 45 -19.89 -6.41 -2.17
N ASP A 46 -19.66 -5.74 -3.31
CA ASP A 46 -18.44 -5.91 -4.12
C ASP A 46 -17.19 -5.48 -3.36
N ALA A 47 -17.24 -4.37 -2.61
CA ALA A 47 -16.12 -3.94 -1.79
C ALA A 47 -15.82 -4.95 -0.68
N LYS A 48 -16.85 -5.47 0.00
CA LYS A 48 -16.74 -6.46 1.07
C LYS A 48 -16.27 -7.83 0.57
N SER A 49 -16.69 -8.25 -0.63
CA SER A 49 -16.26 -9.53 -1.22
C SER A 49 -14.75 -9.62 -1.42
N ARG A 50 -14.07 -8.48 -1.44
CA ARG A 50 -12.62 -8.39 -1.61
C ARG A 50 -11.84 -8.46 -0.30
N ASP A 51 -12.53 -8.39 0.85
CA ASP A 51 -11.89 -8.42 2.17
C ASP A 51 -11.12 -9.72 2.40
N VAL A 52 -11.59 -10.84 1.83
CA VAL A 52 -10.94 -12.15 1.90
C VAL A 52 -9.56 -12.21 1.19
N PHE A 53 -9.26 -11.24 0.33
CA PHE A 53 -7.97 -11.09 -0.34
C PHE A 53 -7.12 -9.96 0.22
N ARG A 54 -7.70 -9.09 1.03
CA ARG A 54 -7.07 -7.85 1.48
C ARG A 54 -6.93 -7.73 2.98
N HIS A 55 -7.61 -8.61 3.73
CA HIS A 55 -7.54 -8.77 5.19
C HIS A 55 -7.44 -7.41 5.92
N PRO A 56 -8.39 -6.47 5.69
CA PRO A 56 -8.21 -5.08 6.12
C PRO A 56 -8.03 -4.94 7.63
N THR A 57 -8.71 -5.74 8.43
CA THR A 57 -8.58 -5.70 9.89
C THR A 57 -7.16 -6.03 10.32
N ASP A 58 -6.62 -7.14 9.82
CA ASP A 58 -5.29 -7.61 10.20
C ASP A 58 -4.19 -6.69 9.67
N ALA A 59 -4.35 -6.19 8.43
CA ALA A 59 -3.41 -5.25 7.83
C ALA A 59 -3.35 -3.93 8.60
N LEU A 60 -4.50 -3.32 8.94
CA LEU A 60 -4.56 -2.08 9.70
C LEU A 60 -4.04 -2.23 11.14
N ALA A 61 -4.32 -3.37 11.77
CA ALA A 61 -3.78 -3.70 13.08
C ALA A 61 -2.25 -3.85 13.04
N PHE A 62 -1.71 -4.58 12.05
CA PHE A 62 -0.27 -4.74 11.83
C PHE A 62 0.42 -3.41 11.58
N TRP A 63 -0.14 -2.55 10.74
CA TRP A 63 0.40 -1.21 10.50
C TRP A 63 0.30 -0.30 11.73
N GLY A 64 -0.50 -0.66 12.72
CA GLY A 64 -0.60 0.08 13.97
C GLY A 64 -1.50 1.32 13.88
N LEU A 65 -2.55 1.25 13.06
CA LEU A 65 -3.61 2.28 13.05
C LEU A 65 -4.23 2.37 14.45
N LYS A 66 -4.45 3.59 14.95
CA LYS A 66 -4.98 3.84 16.30
C LYS A 66 -6.05 4.95 16.31
N PRO A 67 -6.96 4.93 17.31
CA PRO A 67 -7.87 6.04 17.54
C PRO A 67 -7.15 7.39 17.66
N GLY A 68 -7.80 8.46 17.19
CA GLY A 68 -7.28 9.82 17.25
C GLY A 68 -6.23 10.21 16.22
N MET A 69 -5.78 9.25 15.38
CA MET A 69 -4.77 9.54 14.36
C MET A 69 -5.29 10.45 13.25
N THR A 70 -4.40 11.30 12.73
CA THR A 70 -4.55 11.99 11.45
C THR A 70 -4.01 11.08 10.36
N ILE A 71 -4.90 10.63 9.48
CA ILE A 71 -4.66 9.60 8.44
C ILE A 71 -4.58 10.28 7.08
N LEU A 72 -3.62 9.87 6.24
CA LEU A 72 -3.55 10.20 4.83
C LEU A 72 -3.59 8.94 3.98
N GLU A 73 -4.52 8.86 3.04
CA GLU A 73 -4.55 7.87 1.98
C GLU A 73 -3.97 8.46 0.69
N LEU A 74 -2.96 7.80 0.15
CA LEU A 74 -2.31 8.21 -1.09
C LEU A 74 -2.98 7.57 -2.30
N GLN A 75 -3.35 8.41 -3.28
CA GLN A 75 -3.92 7.99 -4.57
C GLN A 75 -5.05 6.94 -4.39
N PRO A 76 -6.15 7.30 -3.71
CA PRO A 76 -7.19 6.36 -3.24
C PRO A 76 -7.87 5.57 -4.35
N GLY A 77 -7.73 5.98 -5.62
CA GLY A 77 -8.39 5.34 -6.75
C GLY A 77 -9.91 5.32 -6.58
N GLY A 78 -10.53 4.15 -6.65
CA GLY A 78 -11.97 3.99 -6.41
C GLY A 78 -12.40 4.07 -4.94
N GLY A 79 -11.43 4.29 -4.01
CA GLY A 79 -11.70 4.54 -2.58
C GLY A 79 -12.01 3.32 -1.73
N TRP A 80 -11.52 2.14 -2.11
CA TRP A 80 -11.76 0.93 -1.31
C TRP A 80 -11.26 1.07 0.15
N TRP A 81 -10.06 1.64 0.35
CA TRP A 81 -9.54 1.94 1.67
C TRP A 81 -10.23 3.16 2.31
N THR A 82 -10.63 4.16 1.52
CA THR A 82 -11.40 5.33 1.98
C THR A 82 -12.68 4.92 2.70
N GLU A 83 -13.40 3.91 2.17
CA GLU A 83 -14.63 3.37 2.76
C GLU A 83 -14.42 2.74 4.14
N ILE A 84 -13.18 2.47 4.53
CA ILE A 84 -12.79 1.96 5.85
C ILE A 84 -12.16 3.09 6.69
N LEU A 85 -11.16 3.78 6.14
CA LEU A 85 -10.33 4.73 6.89
C LEU A 85 -11.06 6.01 7.28
N ALA A 86 -11.92 6.56 6.41
CA ALA A 86 -12.65 7.78 6.71
C ALA A 86 -13.70 7.57 7.82
N PRO A 87 -14.57 6.52 7.76
CA PRO A 87 -15.47 6.21 8.87
C PRO A 87 -14.71 5.81 10.15
N TYR A 88 -13.59 5.07 10.04
CA TYR A 88 -12.77 4.76 11.20
C TYR A 88 -12.28 6.05 11.91
N ALA A 89 -11.71 6.99 11.15
CA ALA A 89 -11.25 8.27 11.69
C ALA A 89 -12.38 9.03 12.39
N ARG A 90 -13.54 9.18 11.72
CA ARG A 90 -14.73 9.84 12.28
C ARG A 90 -15.17 9.21 13.60
N LEU A 91 -15.32 7.89 13.62
CA LEU A 91 -15.82 7.16 14.79
C LEU A 91 -14.84 7.18 15.97
N ASN A 92 -13.56 7.40 15.71
CA ASN A 92 -12.49 7.33 16.71
C ASN A 92 -11.77 8.68 16.94
N LYS A 93 -12.44 9.82 16.65
CA LYS A 93 -11.94 11.18 16.90
C LYS A 93 -10.61 11.49 16.18
N GLY A 94 -10.39 10.87 15.04
CA GLY A 94 -9.27 11.15 14.13
C GLY A 94 -9.67 12.09 13.00
N GLU A 95 -8.71 12.39 12.13
CA GLU A 95 -8.93 13.14 10.90
C GLU A 95 -8.55 12.28 9.70
N PHE A 96 -9.31 12.41 8.60
CA PHE A 96 -9.01 11.71 7.35
C PHE A 96 -8.70 12.69 6.22
N TYR A 97 -7.63 12.39 5.52
CA TYR A 97 -7.16 13.09 4.34
C TYR A 97 -6.95 12.07 3.20
N ALA A 98 -7.23 12.51 1.98
CA ALA A 98 -6.89 11.76 0.78
C ALA A 98 -6.17 12.68 -0.21
N THR A 99 -5.22 12.11 -0.95
CA THR A 99 -4.61 12.86 -2.05
C THR A 99 -5.53 12.86 -3.26
N ALA A 100 -5.57 13.99 -3.96
CA ALA A 100 -6.37 14.18 -5.17
C ALA A 100 -5.60 14.95 -6.24
N ALA A 101 -6.06 14.88 -7.48
CA ALA A 101 -5.48 15.63 -8.59
C ALA A 101 -5.43 17.14 -8.28
N ASP A 102 -4.33 17.80 -8.62
CA ASP A 102 -4.15 19.23 -8.39
C ASP A 102 -4.94 20.04 -9.41
N LEU A 103 -6.05 20.65 -8.98
CA LEU A 103 -6.91 21.48 -9.85
C LEU A 103 -6.22 22.75 -10.33
N ALA A 104 -5.15 23.20 -9.65
CA ALA A 104 -4.37 24.37 -10.09
C ALA A 104 -3.41 24.03 -11.26
N ASN A 105 -3.21 22.73 -11.55
CA ASN A 105 -2.43 22.34 -12.72
C ASN A 105 -3.21 22.60 -14.01
N PRO A 106 -2.75 23.54 -14.90
CA PRO A 106 -3.43 23.83 -16.16
C PRO A 106 -3.41 22.66 -17.15
N GLU A 107 -2.44 21.74 -17.01
CA GLU A 107 -2.28 20.56 -17.85
C GLU A 107 -3.10 19.35 -17.34
N LEU A 108 -3.91 19.54 -16.29
CA LEU A 108 -4.71 18.46 -15.74
C LEU A 108 -5.79 18.03 -16.73
N SER A 109 -5.82 16.73 -17.07
CA SER A 109 -6.81 16.18 -17.98
C SER A 109 -8.25 16.31 -17.44
N GLU A 110 -9.24 16.39 -18.33
CA GLU A 110 -10.65 16.38 -17.94
C GLU A 110 -11.03 15.13 -17.15
N GLY A 111 -10.49 13.97 -17.53
CA GLY A 111 -10.68 12.71 -16.78
C GLY A 111 -10.19 12.79 -15.34
N ALA A 112 -9.04 13.43 -15.10
CA ALA A 112 -8.53 13.61 -13.75
C ALA A 112 -9.35 14.63 -12.93
N ARG A 113 -9.86 15.70 -13.58
CA ARG A 113 -10.80 16.65 -12.95
C ARG A 113 -12.08 15.96 -12.55
N LYS A 114 -12.65 15.21 -13.49
CA LYS A 114 -13.87 14.44 -13.24
C LYS A 114 -13.67 13.40 -12.14
N GLY A 115 -12.59 12.64 -12.17
CA GLY A 115 -12.29 11.64 -11.15
C GLY A 115 -12.18 12.24 -9.74
N ARG A 116 -11.62 13.44 -9.61
CA ARG A 116 -11.63 14.17 -8.34
C ARG A 116 -13.04 14.57 -7.92
N ALA A 117 -13.84 15.14 -8.83
CA ALA A 117 -15.21 15.55 -8.52
C ALA A 117 -16.09 14.34 -8.14
N ASP A 118 -15.95 13.22 -8.85
CA ASP A 118 -16.66 11.98 -8.56
C ASP A 118 -16.28 11.44 -7.15
N TYR A 119 -15.01 11.54 -6.79
CA TYR A 119 -14.54 11.14 -5.45
C TYR A 119 -15.11 12.07 -4.37
N GLU A 120 -15.08 13.38 -4.57
CA GLU A 120 -15.67 14.36 -3.65
C GLU A 120 -17.17 14.10 -3.44
N ALA A 121 -17.91 13.88 -4.51
CA ALA A 121 -19.34 13.58 -4.48
C ALA A 121 -19.63 12.26 -3.75
N LYS A 122 -18.86 11.21 -4.05
CA LYS A 122 -19.03 9.88 -3.44
C LYS A 122 -18.87 9.91 -1.91
N TYR A 123 -17.94 10.73 -1.40
CA TYR A 123 -17.60 10.77 0.02
C TYR A 123 -18.10 12.04 0.73
N ALA A 124 -19.12 12.72 0.16
CA ALA A 124 -19.70 13.95 0.72
C ALA A 124 -20.56 13.71 1.97
N ASP A 125 -21.07 12.50 2.19
CA ASP A 125 -21.90 12.20 3.36
C ASP A 125 -21.07 12.20 4.65
N ALA A 126 -21.08 13.34 5.34
CA ALA A 126 -20.37 13.52 6.58
C ALA A 126 -20.90 12.65 7.74
N ALA A 127 -22.14 12.16 7.67
CA ALA A 127 -22.69 11.27 8.68
C ALA A 127 -22.03 9.89 8.61
N ILE A 128 -21.51 9.50 7.46
CA ILE A 128 -20.78 8.26 7.25
C ILE A 128 -19.27 8.48 7.33
N TYR A 129 -18.75 9.39 6.48
CA TYR A 129 -17.31 9.53 6.23
C TYR A 129 -16.65 10.62 7.09
N GLY A 130 -17.43 11.44 7.81
CA GLY A 130 -16.92 12.63 8.44
C GLY A 130 -16.50 13.68 7.40
N LYS A 131 -15.54 14.53 7.78
CA LYS A 131 -14.94 15.46 6.82
C LYS A 131 -13.80 14.74 6.09
N VAL A 132 -13.98 14.47 4.79
CA VAL A 132 -12.93 14.01 3.91
C VAL A 132 -12.14 15.23 3.40
N ASN A 133 -10.92 15.40 3.89
CA ASN A 133 -10.06 16.51 3.49
C ASN A 133 -9.22 16.10 2.28
N LEU A 134 -9.28 16.86 1.18
CA LEU A 134 -8.45 16.59 0.02
C LEU A 134 -7.19 17.44 0.03
N VAL A 135 -6.05 16.82 -0.29
CA VAL A 135 -4.77 17.49 -0.50
C VAL A 135 -4.29 17.23 -1.91
N ASN A 136 -3.78 18.27 -2.56
CA ASN A 136 -3.29 18.15 -3.93
C ASN A 136 -2.08 17.24 -4.03
N TRP A 137 -2.05 16.41 -5.07
CA TRP A 137 -0.98 15.46 -5.34
C TRP A 137 -0.57 15.51 -6.82
N GLY A 138 0.73 15.59 -7.05
CA GLY A 138 1.32 15.61 -8.38
C GLY A 138 2.74 16.15 -8.36
N PRO A 139 3.45 16.11 -9.49
CA PRO A 139 4.82 16.61 -9.59
C PRO A 139 4.95 18.11 -9.28
N LYS A 140 3.94 18.89 -9.69
CA LYS A 140 3.88 20.36 -9.53
C LYS A 140 3.01 20.80 -8.35
N ALA A 141 2.37 19.87 -7.63
CA ALA A 141 1.52 20.20 -6.48
C ALA A 141 2.36 20.77 -5.33
N ALA A 142 1.72 21.68 -4.57
CA ALA A 142 2.30 22.19 -3.34
C ALA A 142 2.70 21.06 -2.38
N PRO A 143 3.72 21.25 -1.54
CA PRO A 143 4.09 20.26 -0.53
C PRO A 143 2.90 19.87 0.35
N LEU A 144 2.88 18.62 0.78
CA LEU A 144 1.94 18.18 1.81
C LEU A 144 2.21 18.97 3.12
N PRO A 145 1.19 19.17 3.98
CA PRO A 145 1.39 19.79 5.28
C PRO A 145 2.48 19.07 6.09
N ALA A 146 3.50 19.81 6.53
CA ALA A 146 4.63 19.23 7.25
C ALA A 146 4.18 18.70 8.63
N GLU A 147 4.70 17.55 9.02
CA GLU A 147 4.49 16.88 10.32
C GLU A 147 3.01 16.85 10.77
N LYS A 148 2.10 16.69 9.80
CA LYS A 148 0.65 16.67 10.04
C LYS A 148 0.14 15.25 10.34
N PHE A 149 0.67 14.23 9.67
CA PHE A 149 0.06 12.91 9.66
C PHE A 149 0.71 11.98 10.67
N ASP A 150 -0.11 11.19 11.35
CA ASP A 150 0.32 10.09 12.20
C ASP A 150 0.45 8.78 11.41
N PHE A 151 -0.35 8.64 10.34
CA PHE A 151 -0.46 7.44 9.54
C PHE A 151 -0.66 7.80 8.06
N VAL A 152 0.18 7.26 7.19
CA VAL A 152 0.07 7.41 5.73
C VAL A 152 -0.04 6.03 5.11
N LEU A 153 -1.10 5.79 4.33
CA LEU A 153 -1.28 4.56 3.56
C LEU A 153 -0.88 4.76 2.10
N ALA A 154 0.07 3.94 1.64
CA ALA A 154 0.52 3.81 0.25
C ALA A 154 0.10 2.44 -0.30
N ALA A 155 -1.14 2.34 -0.79
CA ALA A 155 -1.71 1.08 -1.27
C ALA A 155 -1.62 0.98 -2.79
N ARG A 156 -0.77 0.07 -3.30
CA ARG A 156 -0.60 -0.26 -4.72
C ARG A 156 -0.21 0.94 -5.60
N VAL A 157 0.64 1.80 -5.08
CA VAL A 157 1.12 3.01 -5.79
C VAL A 157 2.57 2.90 -6.23
N PHE A 158 3.36 2.05 -5.58
CA PHE A 158 4.81 1.95 -5.84
C PHE A 158 5.14 1.50 -7.27
N HIS A 159 4.34 0.62 -7.89
CA HIS A 159 4.58 0.22 -9.27
C HIS A 159 4.53 1.41 -10.24
N GLY A 160 3.57 2.32 -10.06
CA GLY A 160 3.49 3.54 -10.85
C GLY A 160 4.62 4.52 -10.56
N TRP A 161 5.00 4.68 -9.28
CA TRP A 161 6.10 5.57 -8.90
C TRP A 161 7.44 5.08 -9.44
N MET A 162 7.74 3.79 -9.30
CA MET A 162 9.00 3.21 -9.79
C MET A 162 9.04 3.16 -11.32
N GLY A 163 7.94 2.80 -11.98
CA GLY A 163 7.85 2.85 -13.44
C GLY A 163 8.03 4.25 -14.02
N GLY A 164 7.64 5.28 -13.28
CA GLY A 164 7.81 6.69 -13.64
C GLY A 164 9.05 7.37 -13.02
N ASN A 165 9.91 6.65 -12.29
CA ASN A 165 11.07 7.18 -11.55
C ASN A 165 10.72 8.34 -10.59
N THR A 166 9.56 8.30 -9.96
CA THR A 166 9.07 9.34 -9.04
C THR A 166 9.08 8.94 -7.57
N GLN A 167 9.48 7.71 -7.25
CA GLN A 167 9.44 7.15 -5.90
C GLN A 167 10.23 7.98 -4.89
N ASP A 168 11.43 8.45 -5.24
CA ASP A 168 12.27 9.23 -4.33
C ASP A 168 11.62 10.57 -3.96
N ALA A 169 11.10 11.29 -4.96
CA ALA A 169 10.40 12.56 -4.74
C ALA A 169 9.11 12.38 -3.95
N ASN A 170 8.35 11.33 -4.22
CA ASN A 170 7.12 11.02 -3.51
C ASN A 170 7.39 10.62 -2.06
N LEU A 171 8.38 9.76 -1.82
CA LEU A 171 8.77 9.36 -0.47
C LEU A 171 9.31 10.53 0.36
N ALA A 172 10.06 11.46 -0.24
CA ALA A 172 10.51 12.67 0.43
C ALA A 172 9.33 13.56 0.88
N LYS A 173 8.31 13.74 0.03
CA LYS A 173 7.08 14.48 0.38
C LYS A 173 6.35 13.81 1.55
N ILE A 174 6.23 12.48 1.52
CA ILE A 174 5.57 11.69 2.57
C ILE A 174 6.36 11.79 3.88
N PHE A 175 7.69 11.64 3.81
CA PHE A 175 8.55 11.75 4.99
C PHE A 175 8.42 13.11 5.68
N ALA A 176 8.42 14.20 4.90
CA ALA A 176 8.23 15.55 5.44
C ALA A 176 6.85 15.73 6.09
N SER A 177 5.81 15.10 5.55
CA SER A 177 4.43 15.24 6.03
C SER A 177 4.09 14.41 7.26
N LEU A 178 4.84 13.34 7.52
CA LEU A 178 4.64 12.51 8.72
C LEU A 178 5.26 13.18 9.95
N LYS A 179 4.58 13.05 11.08
CA LYS A 179 5.11 13.39 12.41
C LYS A 179 6.30 12.47 12.75
N PRO A 180 7.25 12.90 13.58
CA PRO A 180 8.22 11.97 14.19
C PRO A 180 7.52 10.81 14.89
N GLY A 181 7.87 9.57 14.55
CA GLY A 181 7.18 8.35 15.01
C GLY A 181 5.94 7.97 14.18
N GLY A 182 5.58 8.78 13.19
CA GLY A 182 4.47 8.48 12.27
C GLY A 182 4.78 7.29 11.36
N VAL A 183 3.73 6.61 10.91
CA VAL A 183 3.80 5.35 10.19
C VAL A 183 3.57 5.57 8.69
N LEU A 184 4.43 5.00 7.85
CA LEU A 184 4.16 4.73 6.44
C LEU A 184 3.76 3.25 6.32
N ALA A 185 2.49 3.01 6.03
CA ALA A 185 1.90 1.71 5.76
C ALA A 185 1.93 1.44 4.25
N VAL A 186 2.50 0.32 3.84
CA VAL A 186 2.63 -0.03 2.43
C VAL A 186 1.95 -1.36 2.14
N GLU A 187 1.06 -1.35 1.15
CA GLU A 187 0.54 -2.53 0.46
C GLU A 187 0.94 -2.44 -1.01
N GLN A 188 1.57 -3.47 -1.58
CA GLN A 188 1.96 -3.46 -2.99
C GLN A 188 1.95 -4.88 -3.56
N HIS A 189 1.63 -5.01 -4.85
CA HIS A 189 1.77 -6.25 -5.61
C HIS A 189 3.22 -6.72 -5.55
N ARG A 190 3.46 -7.89 -4.97
CA ARG A 190 4.79 -8.39 -4.65
C ARG A 190 5.40 -9.17 -5.80
N GLY A 191 6.52 -8.66 -6.32
CA GLY A 191 7.37 -9.36 -7.30
C GLY A 191 8.21 -10.46 -6.66
N ASN A 192 8.72 -11.37 -7.48
CA ASN A 192 9.61 -12.43 -7.02
C ASN A 192 10.95 -11.86 -6.52
N PRO A 193 11.54 -12.42 -5.46
CA PRO A 193 12.88 -12.06 -5.04
C PRO A 193 13.89 -12.18 -6.17
N GLY A 194 14.77 -11.19 -6.32
CA GLY A 194 15.80 -11.16 -7.37
C GLY A 194 15.31 -10.84 -8.79
N ALA A 195 14.01 -10.63 -8.98
CA ALA A 195 13.46 -10.11 -10.23
C ALA A 195 13.80 -8.62 -10.44
N GLU A 196 13.45 -8.10 -11.63
CA GLU A 196 13.50 -6.65 -11.87
C GLU A 196 12.72 -5.89 -10.80
N PRO A 197 13.22 -4.74 -10.32
CA PRO A 197 12.58 -3.96 -9.24
C PRO A 197 11.10 -3.67 -9.46
N VAL A 198 10.71 -3.41 -10.72
CA VAL A 198 9.31 -3.27 -11.14
C VAL A 198 9.09 -3.92 -12.50
N LYS A 199 8.06 -4.76 -12.61
CA LYS A 199 7.68 -5.42 -13.86
C LYS A 199 6.19 -5.73 -13.87
N GLN A 200 5.48 -5.25 -14.90
CA GLN A 200 4.06 -5.57 -15.11
C GLN A 200 3.16 -5.37 -13.86
N GLY A 201 3.40 -4.28 -13.12
CA GLY A 201 2.64 -3.94 -11.90
C GLY A 201 3.17 -4.58 -10.62
N TYR A 202 4.01 -5.61 -10.70
CA TYR A 202 4.68 -6.19 -9.55
C TYR A 202 5.93 -5.39 -9.18
N VAL A 203 6.21 -5.31 -7.89
CA VAL A 203 7.40 -4.63 -7.33
C VAL A 203 8.07 -5.58 -6.36
N THR A 204 9.40 -5.70 -6.41
CA THR A 204 10.11 -6.52 -5.43
C THR A 204 10.06 -5.89 -4.04
N GLU A 205 9.94 -6.70 -3.01
CA GLU A 205 9.90 -6.25 -1.61
C GLU A 205 11.15 -5.45 -1.25
N GLN A 206 12.32 -5.90 -1.71
CA GLN A 206 13.59 -5.23 -1.47
C GLN A 206 13.63 -3.83 -2.07
N ALA A 207 13.12 -3.65 -3.31
CA ALA A 207 13.10 -2.33 -3.95
C ALA A 207 12.26 -1.30 -3.17
N VAL A 208 11.14 -1.73 -2.57
CA VAL A 208 10.33 -0.85 -1.70
C VAL A 208 11.07 -0.51 -0.41
N ILE A 209 11.72 -1.51 0.22
CA ILE A 209 12.48 -1.32 1.45
C ILE A 209 13.65 -0.36 1.21
N ASP A 210 14.41 -0.54 0.13
CA ASP A 210 15.55 0.30 -0.21
C ASP A 210 15.12 1.75 -0.48
N ALA A 211 14.07 1.94 -1.27
CA ALA A 211 13.56 3.28 -1.58
C ALA A 211 13.06 4.01 -0.33
N ALA A 212 12.29 3.34 0.53
CA ALA A 212 11.80 3.93 1.77
C ALA A 212 12.95 4.23 2.75
N THR A 213 13.91 3.32 2.89
CA THR A 213 15.08 3.52 3.75
C THR A 213 15.95 4.67 3.26
N LYS A 214 16.18 4.77 1.96
CA LYS A 214 16.88 5.90 1.33
C LYS A 214 16.22 7.25 1.63
N ALA A 215 14.88 7.29 1.71
CA ALA A 215 14.11 8.48 2.07
C ALA A 215 14.15 8.82 3.57
N GLY A 216 14.81 7.99 4.40
CA GLY A 216 14.98 8.20 5.85
C GLY A 216 14.02 7.40 6.73
N PHE A 217 13.15 6.57 6.16
CA PHE A 217 12.27 5.71 6.95
C PHE A 217 13.05 4.55 7.57
N LYS A 218 12.63 4.15 8.77
CA LYS A 218 13.07 2.90 9.39
C LYS A 218 12.07 1.80 9.03
N PHE A 219 12.55 0.72 8.43
CA PHE A 219 11.76 -0.49 8.24
C PHE A 219 11.54 -1.17 9.60
N GLU A 220 10.28 -1.46 9.96
CA GLU A 220 9.95 -2.11 11.23
C GLU A 220 9.44 -3.53 11.07
N GLY A 221 9.03 -3.93 9.88
CA GLY A 221 8.64 -5.31 9.65
C GLY A 221 7.68 -5.48 8.48
N LYS A 222 7.33 -6.74 8.24
CA LYS A 222 6.39 -7.17 7.22
C LYS A 222 5.39 -8.18 7.77
N SER A 223 4.25 -8.28 7.11
CA SER A 223 3.24 -9.29 7.38
C SER A 223 2.91 -10.05 6.09
N GLU A 224 2.68 -11.33 6.21
CA GLU A 224 2.25 -12.19 5.12
C GLU A 224 0.71 -12.30 5.03
N VAL A 225 -0.02 -11.44 5.74
CA VAL A 225 -1.48 -11.48 5.80
C VAL A 225 -2.15 -11.40 4.43
N ASN A 226 -1.53 -10.69 3.47
CA ASN A 226 -2.00 -10.53 2.10
C ASN A 226 -1.22 -11.38 1.09
N ALA A 227 -0.48 -12.39 1.56
CA ALA A 227 0.23 -13.30 0.68
C ALA A 227 -0.76 -14.19 -0.09
N ASN A 228 -0.51 -14.35 -1.40
CA ASN A 228 -1.25 -15.28 -2.23
C ASN A 228 -0.29 -16.19 -3.01
N PRO A 229 0.00 -17.40 -2.50
CA PRO A 229 0.92 -18.32 -3.15
C PRO A 229 0.43 -18.86 -4.49
N LYS A 230 -0.85 -18.66 -4.85
CA LYS A 230 -1.39 -19.03 -6.16
C LYS A 230 -0.98 -18.06 -7.25
N ASP A 231 -0.56 -16.83 -6.90
CA ASP A 231 -0.12 -15.83 -7.86
C ASP A 231 1.32 -16.12 -8.30
N THR A 232 1.47 -16.69 -9.49
CA THR A 232 2.76 -17.06 -10.09
C THR A 232 3.51 -15.88 -10.71
N LYS A 233 2.84 -14.74 -10.89
CA LYS A 233 3.41 -13.45 -11.36
C LYS A 233 3.93 -13.44 -12.81
N ASP A 234 3.57 -14.46 -13.58
CA ASP A 234 3.92 -14.65 -15.00
C ASP A 234 2.73 -14.52 -15.96
N HIS A 235 1.74 -13.75 -15.54
CA HIS A 235 0.49 -13.59 -16.26
C HIS A 235 0.63 -12.72 -17.52
N PRO A 236 -0.17 -12.97 -18.59
CA PRO A 236 -0.03 -12.30 -19.89
C PRO A 236 -0.06 -10.78 -19.83
N PHE A 237 -0.89 -10.21 -18.95
CA PHE A 237 -1.01 -8.77 -18.75
C PHE A 237 -0.52 -8.36 -17.34
N GLY A 238 0.44 -9.10 -16.80
CA GLY A 238 0.93 -8.88 -15.45
C GLY A 238 -0.17 -8.97 -14.40
N VAL A 239 -0.05 -8.17 -13.35
CA VAL A 239 -1.02 -8.13 -12.25
C VAL A 239 -2.45 -7.81 -12.69
N TRP A 240 -2.61 -7.09 -13.80
CA TRP A 240 -3.94 -6.69 -14.31
C TRP A 240 -4.73 -7.86 -14.91
N THR A 241 -4.08 -8.98 -15.22
CA THR A 241 -4.76 -10.23 -15.62
C THR A 241 -5.67 -10.74 -14.49
N LEU A 242 -5.27 -10.53 -13.23
CA LEU A 242 -5.98 -11.02 -12.06
C LEU A 242 -7.18 -10.13 -11.68
N PRO A 243 -8.13 -10.64 -10.88
CA PRO A 243 -9.12 -9.78 -10.23
C PRO A 243 -8.49 -8.62 -9.43
N PRO A 244 -9.15 -7.48 -9.38
CA PRO A 244 -10.45 -7.17 -9.95
C PRO A 244 -10.42 -6.63 -11.38
N VAL A 245 -9.24 -6.35 -11.95
CA VAL A 245 -9.11 -5.74 -13.29
C VAL A 245 -9.53 -6.72 -14.37
N ARG A 246 -9.08 -8.01 -14.25
CA ARG A 246 -9.47 -9.10 -15.16
C ARG A 246 -9.18 -8.79 -16.63
N GLN A 247 -8.06 -8.12 -16.90
CA GLN A 247 -7.62 -7.86 -18.27
C GLN A 247 -7.45 -9.18 -19.03
N SER A 248 -8.08 -9.29 -20.19
CA SER A 248 -8.12 -10.50 -21.01
C SER A 248 -7.61 -10.28 -22.43
N SER A 249 -7.29 -9.03 -22.78
CA SER A 249 -6.73 -8.67 -24.08
C SER A 249 -5.87 -7.42 -23.96
N GLU A 250 -5.04 -7.16 -24.96
CA GLU A 250 -4.43 -5.84 -25.13
C GLU A 250 -5.50 -4.80 -25.48
N GLY A 251 -5.28 -3.55 -25.06
CA GLY A 251 -6.26 -2.48 -25.25
C GLY A 251 -6.77 -2.39 -26.69
N GLY A 252 -8.09 -2.48 -26.86
CA GLY A 252 -8.78 -2.41 -28.15
C GLY A 252 -8.73 -3.67 -29.02
N LYS A 253 -8.01 -4.74 -28.61
CA LYS A 253 -7.98 -6.00 -29.34
C LYS A 253 -9.07 -6.96 -28.83
N PRO A 254 -9.62 -7.84 -29.70
CA PRO A 254 -10.50 -8.93 -29.26
C PRO A 254 -9.79 -9.85 -28.27
N VAL A 255 -10.57 -10.46 -27.39
CA VAL A 255 -10.05 -11.53 -26.50
C VAL A 255 -9.74 -12.76 -27.33
N ASP A 256 -8.56 -13.36 -27.12
CA ASP A 256 -8.21 -14.64 -27.71
C ASP A 256 -9.21 -15.72 -27.25
N PRO A 257 -9.88 -16.45 -28.16
CA PRO A 257 -10.80 -17.54 -27.79
C PRO A 257 -10.16 -18.62 -26.91
N ALA A 258 -8.84 -18.80 -26.97
CA ALA A 258 -8.09 -19.73 -26.14
C ALA A 258 -7.74 -19.16 -24.75
N PHE A 259 -8.07 -17.90 -24.46
CA PHE A 259 -7.76 -17.30 -23.17
C PHE A 259 -8.64 -17.85 -22.06
N ASP A 260 -8.05 -18.66 -21.20
CA ASP A 260 -8.75 -19.25 -20.05
C ASP A 260 -8.92 -18.24 -18.90
N ARG A 261 -10.03 -17.50 -18.91
CA ARG A 261 -10.36 -16.55 -17.84
C ARG A 261 -10.53 -17.23 -16.48
N ALA A 262 -11.10 -18.45 -16.45
CA ALA A 262 -11.38 -19.17 -15.21
C ALA A 262 -10.11 -19.51 -14.45
N LYS A 263 -9.03 -19.84 -15.15
CA LYS A 263 -7.70 -20.08 -14.58
C LYS A 263 -7.24 -18.90 -13.71
N TYR A 264 -7.38 -17.68 -14.21
CA TYR A 264 -6.91 -16.47 -13.50
C TYR A 264 -7.89 -16.03 -12.41
N ASP A 265 -9.18 -16.23 -12.60
CA ASP A 265 -10.19 -15.96 -11.57
C ASP A 265 -10.02 -16.88 -10.35
N ALA A 266 -9.61 -18.12 -10.56
CA ALA A 266 -9.33 -19.09 -9.50
C ALA A 266 -8.11 -18.74 -8.63
N ILE A 267 -7.21 -17.87 -9.13
CA ILE A 267 -6.09 -17.34 -8.35
C ILE A 267 -6.61 -16.32 -7.31
N GLY A 268 -7.60 -15.51 -7.69
CA GLY A 268 -8.07 -14.37 -6.90
C GLY A 268 -7.24 -13.12 -7.11
N GLU A 269 -7.18 -12.21 -6.12
CA GLU A 269 -6.33 -11.02 -6.21
C GLU A 269 -4.83 -11.39 -6.07
N SER A 270 -3.95 -10.51 -6.55
CA SER A 270 -2.50 -10.75 -6.56
C SER A 270 -1.91 -10.98 -5.17
N ASP A 271 -0.76 -11.65 -5.16
CA ASP A 271 0.14 -11.68 -4.00
C ASP A 271 0.59 -10.27 -3.62
N ARG A 272 0.50 -9.92 -2.32
CA ARG A 272 0.82 -8.57 -1.86
C ARG A 272 1.74 -8.60 -0.65
N MET A 273 2.79 -7.78 -0.74
CA MET A 273 3.56 -7.41 0.45
C MET A 273 2.75 -6.46 1.32
N THR A 274 2.91 -6.59 2.62
CA THR A 274 2.35 -5.70 3.64
C THR A 274 3.50 -5.26 4.54
N LEU A 275 3.99 -4.02 4.34
CA LEU A 275 5.20 -3.52 4.98
C LEU A 275 4.88 -2.34 5.90
N ARG A 276 5.62 -2.24 7.01
CA ARG A 276 5.51 -1.14 7.96
C ARG A 276 6.84 -0.41 8.10
N PHE A 277 6.77 0.91 7.91
CA PHE A 277 7.89 1.81 8.12
C PHE A 277 7.50 2.91 9.09
N VAL A 278 8.49 3.50 9.76
CA VAL A 278 8.30 4.59 10.72
C VAL A 278 9.27 5.73 10.41
N LYS A 279 8.79 6.99 10.48
CA LYS A 279 9.67 8.14 10.54
C LYS A 279 10.36 8.16 11.91
N PRO A 280 11.70 8.10 12.01
CA PRO A 280 12.38 8.10 13.29
C PRO A 280 11.96 9.28 14.17
N LYS A 281 11.90 9.05 15.48
CA LYS A 281 11.83 10.14 16.46
C LYS A 281 13.21 10.79 16.51
N LYS A 282 13.24 12.10 16.56
CA LYS A 282 14.48 12.84 16.77
C LYS A 282 15.03 12.54 18.16
#